data_f7d4be8b459e4044e51411a291eb706f
#
_entry.id   f7d4be8b459e4044e51411a291eb706f
#
_cell.length_a   1.000
_cell.length_b   1.000
_cell.length_c   1.000
_cell.angle_alpha   90.00
_cell.angle_beta   90.00
_cell.angle_gamma   90.00
#
_symmetry.space_group_name_H-M   'P 1'
#
loop_
_entity.id
_entity.type
_entity.pdbx_description
1 polymer ?
#
loop_
_entity_poly.entity_id
_entity_poly.type
_entity_poly.pdbx_seq_one_letter_code
_entity_poly.pdbx_strand_id
1 'polypeptide(L)'
;MIRRMEERDLPLIAELEKLCFSESWSYSILESGIHSPYDVYYVFEQAENILGYCNLRVLAGEGEVQRIAVHPSCRRLGLGRKMMDAMVEYAIREGA
;
A
#
# COMPACT_ATOMS: atom_id res chain seq x y z
N MET A 1 -7.82 -10.02 2.82
CA MET A 1 -8.69 -8.90 3.19
C MET A 1 -7.92 -7.57 3.12
N ILE A 2 -8.49 -6.59 2.46
CA ILE A 2 -7.89 -5.26 2.35
C ILE A 2 -8.29 -4.43 3.56
N ARG A 3 -7.32 -3.76 4.18
CA ARG A 3 -7.56 -2.80 5.27
C ARG A 3 -6.52 -1.69 5.24
N ARG A 4 -6.78 -0.63 5.99
CA ARG A 4 -5.80 0.46 6.13
C ARG A 4 -4.56 -0.05 6.86
N MET A 5 -3.40 0.43 6.41
CA MET A 5 -2.14 0.10 7.06
C MET A 5 -2.05 0.78 8.42
N GLU A 6 -1.48 0.08 9.40
CA GLU A 6 -1.26 0.59 10.75
C GLU A 6 0.23 0.60 11.06
N GLU A 7 0.63 1.35 12.07
CA GLU A 7 2.05 1.41 12.45
C GLU A 7 2.64 0.03 12.74
N ARG A 8 1.86 -0.86 13.33
CA ARG A 8 2.30 -2.21 13.64
C ARG A 8 2.68 -3.03 12.39
N ASP A 9 2.20 -2.59 11.22
CA ASP A 9 2.51 -3.28 9.95
C ASP A 9 3.86 -2.87 9.37
N LEU A 10 4.42 -1.74 9.79
CA LEU A 10 5.62 -1.18 9.18
C LEU A 10 6.80 -2.13 9.06
N PRO A 11 7.14 -2.93 10.08
CA PRO A 11 8.25 -3.88 9.94
C PRO A 11 8.02 -4.90 8.83
N LEU A 12 6.79 -5.40 8.70
CA LEU A 12 6.45 -6.38 7.66
C LEU A 12 6.45 -5.74 6.28
N ILE A 13 5.97 -4.49 6.18
CA ILE A 13 5.98 -3.77 4.92
C ILE A 13 7.42 -3.48 4.47
N ALA A 14 8.31 -3.12 5.40
CA ALA A 14 9.72 -2.89 5.08
C ALA A 14 10.36 -4.15 4.52
N GLU A 15 10.02 -5.32 5.07
CA GLU A 15 10.51 -6.60 4.54
C GLU A 15 9.94 -6.88 3.15
N LEU A 16 8.66 -6.61 2.95
CA LEU A 16 8.01 -6.80 1.65
C LEU A 16 8.65 -5.91 0.58
N GLU A 17 9.02 -4.67 0.94
CA GLU A 17 9.73 -3.76 0.05
C GLU A 17 11.03 -4.38 -0.46
N LYS A 18 11.78 -5.00 0.44
CA LYS A 18 13.05 -5.64 0.08
C LYS A 18 12.86 -6.82 -0.87
N LEU A 19 11.74 -7.52 -0.72
CA LEU A 19 11.42 -8.65 -1.60
C LEU A 19 10.98 -8.20 -2.99
N CYS A 20 10.34 -7.04 -3.09
CA CYS A 20 9.69 -6.61 -4.32
C CYS A 20 10.51 -5.61 -5.14
N PHE A 21 11.39 -4.84 -4.51
CA PHE A 21 12.08 -3.73 -5.18
C PHE A 21 13.57 -3.73 -4.88
N SER A 22 14.38 -3.50 -5.92
CA SER A 22 15.82 -3.35 -5.76
C SER A 22 16.16 -2.06 -5.02
N GLU A 23 15.35 -1.00 -5.22
CA GLU A 23 15.47 0.25 -4.49
C GLU A 23 14.26 0.36 -3.56
N SER A 24 14.35 -0.35 -2.45
CA SER A 24 13.25 -0.40 -1.49
C SER A 24 13.12 0.89 -0.69
N TRP A 25 11.88 1.24 -0.35
CA TRP A 25 11.62 2.35 0.57
C TRP A 25 12.04 1.91 1.98
N SER A 26 12.70 2.81 2.69
CA SER A 26 13.14 2.54 4.05
C SER A 26 11.95 2.59 5.02
N TYR A 27 12.16 2.00 6.20
CA TYR A 27 11.19 2.10 7.28
C TYR A 27 10.83 3.57 7.56
N SER A 28 11.82 4.45 7.55
CA SER A 28 11.62 5.88 7.80
C SER A 28 10.70 6.54 6.77
N ILE A 29 10.86 6.18 5.50
CA ILE A 29 10.00 6.70 4.42
C ILE A 29 8.56 6.21 4.62
N LEU A 30 8.40 4.93 4.93
CA LEU A 30 7.07 4.34 5.16
C LEU A 30 6.38 4.97 6.37
N GLU A 31 7.12 5.19 7.45
CA GLU A 31 6.59 5.80 8.65
C GLU A 31 6.13 7.24 8.38
N SER A 32 6.94 8.01 7.67
CA SER A 32 6.57 9.37 7.29
C SER A 32 5.31 9.38 6.44
N GLY A 33 5.22 8.44 5.49
CA GLY A 33 4.09 8.37 4.58
C GLY A 33 2.77 8.05 5.28
N ILE A 34 2.80 7.13 6.25
CA ILE A 34 1.58 6.73 6.94
C ILE A 34 0.95 7.87 7.74
N HIS A 35 1.75 8.87 8.10
CA HIS A 35 1.28 10.06 8.82
C HIS A 35 0.98 11.24 7.90
N SER A 36 1.21 11.11 6.59
CA SER A 36 0.94 12.18 5.64
C SER A 36 -0.57 12.33 5.41
N PRO A 37 -1.13 13.55 5.46
CA PRO A 37 -2.55 13.76 5.21
C PRO A 37 -2.93 13.56 3.75
N TYR A 38 -1.96 13.49 2.84
CA TYR A 38 -2.21 13.32 1.41
C TYR A 38 -2.12 11.87 0.95
N ASP A 39 -1.69 10.97 1.82
CA ASP A 39 -1.43 9.58 1.45
C ASP A 39 -2.40 8.63 2.14
N VAL A 40 -2.79 7.58 1.42
CA VAL A 40 -3.47 6.45 2.01
C VAL A 40 -2.68 5.20 1.68
N TYR A 41 -2.57 4.32 2.67
CA TYR A 41 -1.89 3.04 2.54
C TYR A 41 -2.88 1.93 2.85
N TYR A 42 -2.91 0.92 2.00
CA TYR A 42 -3.69 -0.28 2.24
C TYR A 42 -2.78 -1.50 2.27
N VAL A 43 -3.15 -2.47 3.07
CA VAL A 43 -2.49 -3.78 3.09
C VAL A 43 -3.50 -4.86 2.75
N PHE A 44 -3.01 -5.94 2.15
CA PHE A 44 -3.81 -7.15 1.98
C PHE A 44 -3.31 -8.15 3.01
N GLU A 45 -4.18 -8.48 3.96
CA GLU A 45 -3.87 -9.39 5.06
C GLU A 45 -4.68 -10.66 4.94
N GLN A 46 -4.01 -11.80 5.15
CA GLN A 46 -4.67 -13.09 5.20
C GLN A 46 -3.96 -13.95 6.24
N ALA A 47 -4.73 -14.48 7.20
CA ALA A 47 -4.20 -15.31 8.29
C ALA A 47 -3.00 -14.64 8.98
N GLU A 48 -3.14 -13.36 9.29
CA GLU A 48 -2.13 -12.54 9.98
C GLU A 48 -0.84 -12.31 9.17
N ASN A 49 -0.85 -12.68 7.88
CA ASN A 49 0.26 -12.39 6.98
C ASN A 49 -0.08 -11.23 6.07
N ILE A 50 0.89 -10.34 5.85
CA ILE A 50 0.74 -9.24 4.90
C ILE A 50 1.27 -9.73 3.56
N LEU A 51 0.39 -9.88 2.59
CA LEU A 51 0.71 -10.40 1.27
C LEU A 51 0.93 -9.32 0.23
N GLY A 52 0.55 -8.09 0.53
CA GLY A 52 0.73 -6.97 -0.37
C GLY A 52 0.41 -5.65 0.31
N TYR A 53 0.86 -4.56 -0.29
CA TYR A 53 0.48 -3.23 0.16
C TYR A 53 0.51 -2.25 -1.01
N CYS A 54 -0.14 -1.11 -0.82
CA CYS A 54 -0.14 -0.07 -1.83
C CYS A 54 -0.24 1.30 -1.18
N ASN A 55 0.13 2.32 -1.94
CA ASN A 55 0.07 3.71 -1.51
C ASN A 55 -0.50 4.56 -2.63
N LEU A 56 -1.50 5.38 -2.29
CA LEU A 56 -2.08 6.38 -3.17
C LEU A 56 -1.90 7.74 -2.53
N ARG A 57 -1.50 8.72 -3.33
CA ARG A 57 -1.48 10.11 -2.91
C ARG A 57 -2.63 10.85 -3.59
N VAL A 58 -3.40 11.59 -2.82
CA VAL A 58 -4.46 12.45 -3.35
C VAL A 58 -4.12 13.89 -2.95
N LEU A 59 -3.88 14.73 -3.94
CA LEU A 59 -3.46 16.11 -3.72
C LEU A 59 -4.01 16.98 -4.85
N ALA A 60 -4.64 18.09 -4.47
CA ALA A 60 -5.15 19.07 -5.44
C ALA A 60 -6.08 18.46 -6.49
N GLY A 61 -6.92 17.52 -6.07
CA GLY A 61 -7.90 16.89 -6.96
C GLY A 61 -7.34 15.79 -7.84
N GLU A 62 -6.07 15.41 -7.64
CA GLU A 62 -5.44 14.35 -8.41
C GLU A 62 -5.03 13.18 -7.54
N GLY A 63 -5.29 11.96 -8.01
CA GLY A 63 -4.86 10.73 -7.35
C GLY A 63 -3.71 10.12 -8.11
N GLU A 64 -2.65 9.73 -7.40
CA GLU A 64 -1.46 9.12 -8.00
C GLU A 64 -1.05 7.89 -7.20
N VAL A 65 -0.97 6.75 -7.88
CA VAL A 65 -0.47 5.52 -7.27
C VAL A 65 1.04 5.64 -7.13
N GLN A 66 1.52 5.67 -5.89
CA GLN A 66 2.94 5.83 -5.59
C GLN A 66 3.65 4.48 -5.53
N ARG A 67 2.93 3.46 -5.03
CA ARG A 67 3.55 2.16 -4.80
C ARG A 67 2.48 1.07 -4.80
N ILE A 68 2.82 -0.08 -5.37
CA ILE A 68 2.01 -1.27 -5.24
C ILE A 68 2.96 -2.47 -5.22
N ALA A 69 2.80 -3.33 -4.22
CA ALA A 69 3.69 -4.48 -4.03
C ALA A 69 2.87 -5.70 -3.63
N VAL A 70 3.18 -6.83 -4.26
CA VAL A 70 2.57 -8.12 -3.93
C VAL A 70 3.69 -9.10 -3.67
N HIS A 71 3.59 -9.84 -2.56
CA HIS A 71 4.57 -10.86 -2.21
C HIS A 71 4.79 -11.78 -3.41
N PRO A 72 6.05 -12.10 -3.76
CA PRO A 72 6.32 -12.90 -4.96
C PRO A 72 5.57 -14.24 -5.01
N SER A 73 5.32 -14.88 -3.87
CA SER A 73 4.60 -16.15 -3.82
C SER A 73 3.09 -15.99 -4.04
N CYS A 74 2.59 -14.77 -4.03
CA CYS A 74 1.15 -14.48 -4.10
C CYS A 74 0.75 -13.73 -5.36
N ARG A 75 1.64 -13.59 -6.32
CA ARG A 75 1.34 -12.95 -7.59
C ARG A 75 0.39 -13.81 -8.41
N ARG A 76 -0.38 -13.15 -9.29
CA ARG A 76 -1.38 -13.79 -10.17
C ARG A 76 -2.62 -14.28 -9.42
N LEU A 77 -2.82 -13.86 -8.16
CA LEU A 77 -4.01 -14.18 -7.40
C LEU A 77 -5.01 -13.01 -7.37
N GLY A 78 -4.74 -11.96 -8.15
CA GLY A 78 -5.64 -10.81 -8.23
C GLY A 78 -5.52 -9.83 -7.07
N LEU A 79 -4.47 -9.94 -6.24
CA LEU A 79 -4.30 -9.04 -5.09
C LEU A 79 -4.02 -7.60 -5.52
N GLY A 80 -3.19 -7.44 -6.56
CA GLY A 80 -2.90 -6.11 -7.10
C GLY A 80 -4.16 -5.40 -7.57
N ARG A 81 -5.05 -6.13 -8.22
CA ARG A 81 -6.33 -5.60 -8.68
C ARG A 81 -7.22 -5.18 -7.52
N LYS A 82 -7.30 -5.99 -6.47
CA LYS A 82 -8.09 -5.67 -5.29
C LYS A 82 -7.58 -4.40 -4.62
N MET A 83 -6.26 -4.26 -4.52
CA MET A 83 -5.66 -3.05 -3.96
C MET A 83 -5.90 -1.84 -4.84
N MET A 84 -5.81 -2.00 -6.16
CA MET A 84 -6.09 -0.92 -7.11
C MET A 84 -7.55 -0.45 -6.97
N ASP A 85 -8.49 -1.40 -6.85
CA ASP A 85 -9.91 -1.07 -6.67
C ASP A 85 -10.12 -0.27 -5.39
N ALA A 86 -9.45 -0.64 -4.30
CA ALA A 86 -9.54 0.09 -3.03
C ALA A 86 -9.02 1.53 -3.18
N MET A 87 -7.91 1.69 -3.88
CA MET A 87 -7.33 3.02 -4.13
C MET A 87 -8.23 3.89 -4.99
N VAL A 88 -8.81 3.33 -6.05
CA VAL A 88 -9.73 4.06 -6.92
C VAL A 88 -10.97 4.51 -6.13
N GLU A 89 -11.51 3.62 -5.31
CA GLU A 89 -12.67 3.94 -4.47
C GLU A 89 -12.37 5.08 -3.51
N TYR A 90 -11.20 5.05 -2.88
CA TYR A 90 -10.75 6.13 -2.01
C TYR A 90 -10.61 7.45 -2.78
N ALA A 91 -9.98 7.40 -3.95
CA ALA A 91 -9.78 8.59 -4.78
C ALA A 91 -11.12 9.23 -5.14
N ILE A 92 -12.10 8.43 -5.52
CA ILE A 92 -13.43 8.94 -5.86
C ILE A 92 -14.07 9.62 -4.65
N ARG A 93 -13.99 9.00 -3.48
CA ARG A 93 -14.56 9.60 -2.25
C ARG A 93 -13.87 10.91 -1.89
N GLU A 94 -12.60 11.06 -2.21
CA GLU A 94 -11.83 12.27 -1.89
C GLU A 94 -11.87 13.30 -3.01
N GLY A 95 -12.65 13.07 -4.06
CA GLY A 95 -12.84 14.03 -5.13
C GLY A 95 -11.72 14.06 -6.17
N ALA A 96 -10.95 13.01 -6.27
CA ALA A 96 -9.89 12.93 -7.27
C ALA A 96 -10.42 12.37 -8.60
#